data_93214d99c460c5f7758930e6f0144b89
#
_entry.id   93214d99c460c5f7758930e6f0144b89
#
_cell.length_a   1.000
_cell.length_b   1.000
_cell.length_c   1.000
_cell.angle_alpha   90.00
_cell.angle_beta   90.00
_cell.angle_gamma   90.00
#
_symmetry.space_group_name_H-M   'P 1'
#
loop_
_entity.id
_entity.type
_entity.pdbx_description
1 polymer ?
#
loop_
_entity_poly.entity_id
_entity_poly.type
_entity_poly.pdbx_seq_one_letter_code
_entity_poly.pdbx_strand_id
1 'polypeptide(L)'
;MSLWSDLGADLRAKQRLYSTPEQVYPLLRTVLADGTLANVLYRIQAMLVRWHLGPLALIPHWFNKVLNGCVIGVYAQFGPGLVLIHPVGVVVNSAVRGGRNVWIESSVVIGENRGQFPVLGDDIFIGSGAKVIGGVNIGTGARVGANAVVLHDVAPGDTVVGIPAKPLPRRA
;
A
#
# COMPACT_ATOMS: atom_id res chain seq x y z
N MET A 1 -6.39 9.96 14.25
CA MET A 1 -7.10 8.68 14.05
C MET A 1 -6.52 7.66 15.03
N SER A 2 -7.31 6.74 15.56
CA SER A 2 -6.85 5.71 16.50
C SER A 2 -6.39 4.46 15.74
N LEU A 3 -5.52 3.64 16.38
CA LEU A 3 -5.11 2.34 15.83
C LEU A 3 -6.32 1.49 15.43
N TRP A 4 -7.31 1.41 16.30
CA TRP A 4 -8.51 0.58 16.09
C TRP A 4 -9.37 1.07 14.92
N SER A 5 -9.48 2.40 14.72
CA SER A 5 -10.22 2.93 13.58
C SER A 5 -9.51 2.62 12.26
N ASP A 6 -8.18 2.73 12.24
CA ASP A 6 -7.37 2.45 11.05
C ASP A 6 -7.42 0.96 10.70
N LEU A 7 -7.22 0.06 11.69
CA LEU A 7 -7.33 -1.39 11.50
C LEU A 7 -8.74 -1.81 11.04
N GLY A 8 -9.78 -1.24 11.65
CA GLY A 8 -11.15 -1.51 11.22
C GLY A 8 -11.43 -1.06 9.78
N ALA A 9 -10.83 0.05 9.33
CA ALA A 9 -10.94 0.50 7.96
C ALA A 9 -10.18 -0.41 6.98
N ASP A 10 -8.98 -0.85 7.36
CA ASP A 10 -8.16 -1.78 6.56
C ASP A 10 -8.87 -3.14 6.37
N LEU A 11 -9.43 -3.69 7.45
CA LEU A 11 -10.17 -4.95 7.38
C LEU A 11 -11.43 -4.83 6.51
N ARG A 12 -12.18 -3.72 6.64
CA ARG A 12 -13.35 -3.48 5.78
C ARG A 12 -12.97 -3.30 4.31
N ALA A 13 -11.85 -2.60 4.04
CA ALA A 13 -11.35 -2.44 2.67
C ALA A 13 -10.95 -3.79 2.08
N LYS A 14 -10.25 -4.63 2.86
CA LYS A 14 -9.85 -5.96 2.45
C LYS A 14 -11.05 -6.90 2.27
N GLN A 15 -12.02 -6.85 3.15
CA GLN A 15 -13.26 -7.61 3.01
C GLN A 15 -14.00 -7.26 1.72
N ARG A 16 -14.11 -5.97 1.39
CA ARG A 16 -14.70 -5.51 0.11
C ARG A 16 -13.95 -6.03 -1.10
N LEU A 17 -12.61 -6.06 -1.04
CA LEU A 17 -11.77 -6.59 -2.13
C LEU A 17 -12.09 -8.04 -2.48
N TYR A 18 -12.35 -8.87 -1.47
CA TYR A 18 -12.63 -10.31 -1.63
C TYR A 18 -14.11 -10.64 -1.75
N SER A 19 -15.01 -9.68 -1.53
CA SER A 19 -16.47 -9.87 -1.66
C SER A 19 -16.89 -9.74 -3.12
N THR A 20 -17.91 -10.51 -3.49
CA THR A 20 -18.64 -10.36 -4.76
C THR A 20 -20.02 -9.75 -4.50
N PRO A 21 -20.75 -9.30 -5.54
CA PRO A 21 -22.13 -8.83 -5.37
C PRO A 21 -23.06 -9.86 -4.71
N GLU A 22 -22.78 -11.15 -4.90
CA GLU A 22 -23.61 -12.25 -4.41
C GLU A 22 -23.15 -12.77 -3.04
N GLN A 23 -21.91 -12.52 -2.64
CA GLN A 23 -21.35 -13.10 -1.42
C GLN A 23 -20.39 -12.15 -0.70
N VAL A 24 -20.73 -11.82 0.56
CA VAL A 24 -19.82 -11.08 1.45
C VAL A 24 -18.78 -12.03 1.99
N TYR A 25 -17.49 -11.65 1.82
CA TYR A 25 -16.38 -12.44 2.34
C TYR A 25 -16.39 -12.46 3.88
N PRO A 26 -16.32 -13.65 4.53
CA PRO A 26 -16.43 -13.74 5.98
C PRO A 26 -15.33 -12.99 6.72
N LEU A 27 -15.68 -12.27 7.80
CA LEU A 27 -14.72 -11.48 8.59
C LEU A 27 -13.58 -12.34 9.12
N LEU A 28 -13.87 -13.55 9.62
CA LEU A 28 -12.84 -14.47 10.12
C LEU A 28 -11.82 -14.79 9.02
N ARG A 29 -12.28 -15.08 7.81
CA ARG A 29 -11.37 -15.33 6.68
C ARG A 29 -10.58 -14.08 6.30
N THR A 30 -11.18 -12.89 6.40
CA THR A 30 -10.46 -11.62 6.17
C THR A 30 -9.33 -11.42 7.17
N VAL A 31 -9.56 -11.74 8.43
CA VAL A 31 -8.54 -11.66 9.50
C VAL A 31 -7.39 -12.64 9.26
N LEU A 32 -7.72 -13.85 8.80
CA LEU A 32 -6.73 -14.91 8.52
C LEU A 32 -6.09 -14.81 7.13
N ALA A 33 -6.57 -13.89 6.27
CA ALA A 33 -6.05 -13.75 4.90
C ALA A 33 -4.64 -13.17 4.89
N ASP A 34 -3.89 -13.54 3.83
CA ASP A 34 -2.55 -13.02 3.57
C ASP A 34 -2.49 -11.50 3.71
N GLY A 35 -1.40 -11.00 4.27
CA GLY A 35 -1.14 -9.58 4.45
C GLY A 35 -1.90 -8.92 5.60
N THR A 36 -2.86 -9.57 6.25
CA THR A 36 -3.54 -8.97 7.41
C THR A 36 -2.58 -8.75 8.57
N LEU A 37 -1.72 -9.74 8.87
CA LEU A 37 -0.67 -9.58 9.88
C LEU A 37 0.29 -8.43 9.52
N ALA A 38 0.67 -8.33 8.24
CA ALA A 38 1.53 -7.25 7.78
C ALA A 38 0.89 -5.86 7.97
N ASN A 39 -0.41 -5.73 7.68
CA ASN A 39 -1.18 -4.51 7.96
C ASN A 39 -1.19 -4.17 9.46
N VAL A 40 -1.47 -5.15 10.33
CA VAL A 40 -1.50 -4.95 11.79
C VAL A 40 -0.16 -4.46 12.30
N LEU A 41 0.94 -5.13 11.92
CA LEU A 41 2.30 -4.74 12.32
C LEU A 41 2.65 -3.33 11.83
N TYR A 42 2.30 -2.99 10.58
CA TYR A 42 2.49 -1.63 10.08
C TYR A 42 1.66 -0.60 10.87
N ARG A 43 0.40 -0.87 11.22
CA ARG A 43 -0.42 0.07 12.00
C ARG A 43 0.10 0.27 13.42
N ILE A 44 0.66 -0.77 14.06
CA ILE A 44 1.35 -0.65 15.35
C ILE A 44 2.61 0.22 15.20
N GLN A 45 3.42 -0.03 14.17
CA GLN A 45 4.58 0.79 13.83
C GLN A 45 4.18 2.27 13.67
N ALA A 46 3.18 2.58 12.87
CA ALA A 46 2.70 3.92 12.61
C ALA A 46 2.13 4.60 13.88
N MET A 47 1.47 3.84 14.75
CA MET A 47 0.99 4.33 16.05
C MET A 47 2.17 4.73 16.95
N LEU A 48 3.19 3.89 17.08
CA LEU A 48 4.38 4.18 17.88
C LEU A 48 5.11 5.43 17.40
N VAL A 49 5.22 5.62 16.09
CA VAL A 49 5.78 6.84 15.51
C VAL A 49 4.95 8.07 15.88
N ARG A 50 3.61 7.99 15.79
CA ARG A 50 2.72 9.10 16.20
C ARG A 50 2.83 9.46 17.69
N TRP A 51 3.17 8.50 18.52
CA TRP A 51 3.40 8.72 19.97
C TRP A 51 4.84 9.13 20.29
N HIS A 52 5.62 9.50 19.27
CA HIS A 52 7.06 9.85 19.42
C HIS A 52 7.93 8.71 19.99
N LEU A 53 7.48 7.47 19.88
CA LEU A 53 8.19 6.26 20.29
C LEU A 53 8.88 5.58 19.10
N GLY A 54 9.50 6.38 18.21
CA GLY A 54 10.13 5.93 16.96
C GLY A 54 11.10 4.73 17.12
N PRO A 55 11.98 4.70 18.13
CA PRO A 55 12.86 3.55 18.35
C PRO A 55 12.09 2.24 18.58
N LEU A 56 10.95 2.27 19.28
CA LEU A 56 10.12 1.08 19.51
C LEU A 56 9.39 0.64 18.22
N ALA A 57 9.17 1.53 17.27
CA ALA A 57 8.57 1.21 15.99
C ALA A 57 9.44 0.26 15.13
N LEU A 58 10.73 0.14 15.44
CA LEU A 58 11.63 -0.82 14.80
C LEU A 58 11.26 -2.28 15.13
N ILE A 59 10.59 -2.54 16.26
CA ILE A 59 10.19 -3.89 16.67
C ILE A 59 9.13 -4.45 15.69
N PRO A 60 7.94 -3.85 15.53
CA PRO A 60 6.96 -4.33 14.55
C PRO A 60 7.48 -4.25 13.11
N HIS A 61 8.34 -3.28 12.77
CA HIS A 61 9.02 -3.23 11.47
C HIS A 61 9.86 -4.49 11.23
N TRP A 62 10.69 -4.89 12.19
CA TRP A 62 11.52 -6.09 12.10
C TRP A 62 10.66 -7.36 11.98
N PHE A 63 9.61 -7.50 12.79
CA PHE A 63 8.69 -8.62 12.68
C PHE A 63 8.01 -8.68 11.31
N ASN A 64 7.62 -7.55 10.76
CA ASN A 64 7.00 -7.49 9.43
C ASN A 64 7.96 -7.97 8.33
N LYS A 65 9.22 -7.55 8.42
CA LYS A 65 10.28 -8.02 7.52
C LYS A 65 10.49 -9.53 7.60
N VAL A 66 10.57 -10.09 8.83
CA VAL A 66 10.93 -11.52 9.04
C VAL A 66 9.74 -12.44 8.78
N LEU A 67 8.53 -12.08 9.25
CA LEU A 67 7.37 -12.95 9.17
C LEU A 67 6.61 -12.84 7.84
N ASN A 68 6.60 -11.65 7.24
CA ASN A 68 5.80 -11.37 6.05
C ASN A 68 6.65 -11.05 4.80
N GLY A 69 7.98 -11.00 4.91
CA GLY A 69 8.83 -10.55 3.80
C GLY A 69 8.49 -9.13 3.32
N CYS A 70 7.94 -8.30 4.20
CA CYS A 70 7.39 -6.98 3.89
C CYS A 70 8.18 -5.88 4.61
N VAL A 71 8.66 -4.89 3.87
CA VAL A 71 9.42 -3.77 4.39
C VAL A 71 8.67 -2.48 4.11
N ILE A 72 7.98 -1.94 5.11
CA ILE A 72 7.41 -0.59 5.03
C ILE A 72 8.23 0.31 5.95
N GLY A 73 8.87 1.31 5.36
CA GLY A 73 9.74 2.23 6.08
C GLY A 73 9.07 2.86 7.29
N VAL A 74 9.84 3.06 8.36
CA VAL A 74 9.29 3.38 9.69
C VAL A 74 8.40 4.63 9.69
N TYR A 75 8.74 5.63 8.89
CA TYR A 75 8.00 6.89 8.82
C TYR A 75 7.07 7.01 7.61
N ALA A 76 6.90 5.93 6.82
CA ALA A 76 5.90 5.90 5.75
C ALA A 76 4.49 6.10 6.34
N GLN A 77 3.64 6.86 5.64
CA GLN A 77 2.31 7.18 6.12
C GLN A 77 1.26 6.80 5.08
N PHE A 78 0.28 6.03 5.51
CA PHE A 78 -0.89 5.69 4.69
C PHE A 78 -2.17 6.00 5.46
N GLY A 79 -3.14 6.56 4.74
CA GLY A 79 -4.49 6.75 5.24
C GLY A 79 -5.20 5.43 5.56
N PRO A 80 -6.42 5.47 6.10
CA PRO A 80 -7.21 4.28 6.41
C PRO A 80 -7.60 3.52 5.13
N GLY A 81 -7.76 2.21 5.24
CA GLY A 81 -8.09 1.34 4.10
C GLY A 81 -6.86 0.85 3.33
N LEU A 82 -5.66 0.90 3.92
CA LEU A 82 -4.50 0.22 3.34
C LEU A 82 -4.75 -1.28 3.28
N VAL A 83 -4.53 -1.88 2.12
CA VAL A 83 -4.59 -3.33 1.95
C VAL A 83 -3.29 -3.83 1.35
N LEU A 84 -2.55 -4.60 2.13
CA LEU A 84 -1.47 -5.44 1.63
C LEU A 84 -2.10 -6.78 1.23
N ILE A 85 -2.23 -7.03 -0.07
CA ILE A 85 -2.96 -8.21 -0.57
C ILE A 85 -2.08 -9.43 -0.38
N HIS A 86 -0.89 -9.42 -0.95
CA HIS A 86 0.16 -10.43 -0.77
C HIS A 86 1.47 -9.71 -0.41
N PRO A 87 1.86 -9.63 0.86
CA PRO A 87 2.90 -8.70 1.31
C PRO A 87 4.33 -9.08 0.94
N VAL A 88 4.55 -10.32 0.49
CA VAL A 88 5.90 -10.84 0.19
C VAL A 88 6.58 -9.98 -0.88
N GLY A 89 7.78 -9.49 -0.57
CA GLY A 89 8.58 -8.68 -1.49
C GLY A 89 8.12 -7.22 -1.61
N VAL A 90 7.13 -6.79 -0.83
CA VAL A 90 6.73 -5.36 -0.79
C VAL A 90 7.81 -4.55 -0.07
N VAL A 91 8.28 -3.49 -0.73
CA VAL A 91 9.25 -2.55 -0.17
C VAL A 91 8.76 -1.12 -0.38
N VAL A 92 8.54 -0.40 0.71
CA VAL A 92 8.09 1.01 0.69
C VAL A 92 9.09 1.88 1.42
N ASN A 93 9.58 2.94 0.77
CA ASN A 93 10.48 3.90 1.39
C ASN A 93 9.81 4.67 2.54
N SER A 94 10.60 5.05 3.53
CA SER A 94 10.16 5.70 4.76
C SER A 94 9.49 7.07 4.56
N ALA A 95 9.84 7.78 3.49
CA ALA A 95 9.26 9.10 3.20
C ALA A 95 7.98 9.05 2.37
N VAL A 96 7.53 7.89 1.92
CA VAL A 96 6.32 7.72 1.11
C VAL A 96 5.07 8.17 1.87
N ARG A 97 4.17 8.85 1.17
CA ARG A 97 2.87 9.28 1.66
C ARG A 97 1.79 8.68 0.76
N GLY A 98 0.86 7.98 1.35
CA GLY A 98 -0.30 7.41 0.66
C GLY A 98 -1.61 7.89 1.29
N GLY A 99 -2.60 8.14 0.45
CA GLY A 99 -3.96 8.48 0.84
C GLY A 99 -4.75 7.30 1.41
N ARG A 100 -6.07 7.36 1.31
CA ARG A 100 -6.99 6.30 1.74
C ARG A 100 -7.13 5.22 0.67
N ASN A 101 -7.49 4.01 1.10
CA ASN A 101 -7.78 2.87 0.20
C ASN A 101 -6.63 2.59 -0.78
N VAL A 102 -5.40 2.54 -0.31
CA VAL A 102 -4.25 2.16 -1.12
C VAL A 102 -4.09 0.64 -1.04
N TRP A 103 -4.17 -0.03 -2.18
CA TRP A 103 -4.08 -1.49 -2.30
C TRP A 103 -2.78 -1.87 -2.99
N ILE A 104 -2.00 -2.71 -2.35
CA ILE A 104 -0.64 -3.06 -2.78
C ILE A 104 -0.53 -4.59 -2.88
N GLU A 105 -0.17 -5.05 -4.07
CA GLU A 105 0.12 -6.44 -4.38
C GLU A 105 1.57 -6.83 -4.04
N SER A 106 1.90 -8.12 -4.24
CA SER A 106 3.23 -8.66 -3.97
C SER A 106 4.35 -8.00 -4.79
N SER A 107 5.56 -8.00 -4.24
CA SER A 107 6.80 -7.56 -4.93
C SER A 107 6.76 -6.11 -5.44
N VAL A 108 5.86 -5.29 -4.92
CA VAL A 108 5.78 -3.87 -5.25
C VAL A 108 6.91 -3.11 -4.56
N VAL A 109 7.57 -2.22 -5.28
CA VAL A 109 8.56 -1.29 -4.72
C VAL A 109 8.08 0.15 -4.92
N ILE A 110 7.95 0.90 -3.82
CA ILE A 110 7.67 2.33 -3.82
C ILE A 110 8.91 3.02 -3.23
N GLY A 111 9.75 3.53 -4.11
CA GLY A 111 11.12 3.88 -3.80
C GLY A 111 11.50 5.33 -4.12
N GLU A 112 12.58 5.74 -3.50
CA GLU A 112 13.20 7.05 -3.69
C GLU A 112 14.08 7.07 -4.94
N ASN A 113 14.22 8.23 -5.54
CA ASN A 113 15.27 8.56 -6.50
C ASN A 113 15.77 9.99 -6.25
N ARG A 114 17.06 10.14 -5.97
CA ARG A 114 17.73 11.44 -5.75
C ARG A 114 17.05 12.32 -4.68
N GLY A 115 16.64 11.71 -3.57
CA GLY A 115 15.97 12.40 -2.47
C GLY A 115 14.49 12.74 -2.73
N GLN A 116 13.92 12.30 -3.84
CA GLN A 116 12.51 12.50 -4.18
C GLN A 116 11.72 11.22 -3.97
N PHE A 117 10.49 11.34 -3.46
CA PHE A 117 9.67 10.23 -3.01
C PHE A 117 8.28 10.27 -3.65
N PRO A 118 7.69 9.09 -3.94
CA PRO A 118 6.32 9.04 -4.46
C PRO A 118 5.29 9.53 -3.44
N VAL A 119 4.26 10.19 -3.98
CA VAL A 119 3.04 10.55 -3.26
C VAL A 119 1.86 9.87 -3.94
N LEU A 120 1.07 9.13 -3.17
CA LEU A 120 -0.08 8.39 -3.66
C LEU A 120 -1.37 9.08 -3.19
N GLY A 121 -2.30 9.31 -4.10
CA GLY A 121 -3.64 9.79 -3.78
C GLY A 121 -4.50 8.73 -3.09
N ASP A 122 -5.80 8.98 -3.06
CA ASP A 122 -6.81 8.05 -2.54
C ASP A 122 -7.18 6.99 -3.61
N ASP A 123 -7.70 5.83 -3.18
CA ASP A 123 -8.26 4.79 -4.04
C ASP A 123 -7.28 4.25 -5.11
N ILE A 124 -6.04 4.01 -4.69
CA ILE A 124 -4.95 3.55 -5.56
C ILE A 124 -4.87 2.02 -5.55
N PHE A 125 -4.64 1.44 -6.73
CA PHE A 125 -4.28 0.03 -6.88
C PHE A 125 -2.89 -0.10 -7.51
N ILE A 126 -2.00 -0.88 -6.88
CA ILE A 126 -0.65 -1.16 -7.41
C ILE A 126 -0.50 -2.66 -7.58
N GLY A 127 -0.45 -3.08 -8.83
CA GLY A 127 -0.35 -4.50 -9.24
C GLY A 127 1.01 -5.12 -8.92
N SER A 128 1.01 -6.45 -8.84
CA SER A 128 2.19 -7.25 -8.46
C SER A 128 3.44 -6.88 -9.27
N GLY A 129 4.56 -6.78 -8.58
CA GLY A 129 5.84 -6.49 -9.21
C GLY A 129 6.04 -5.06 -9.68
N ALA A 130 5.05 -4.18 -9.58
CA ALA A 130 5.18 -2.79 -10.04
C ALA A 130 6.24 -2.01 -9.23
N LYS A 131 6.87 -1.05 -9.90
CA LYS A 131 7.85 -0.14 -9.31
C LYS A 131 7.36 1.30 -9.49
N VAL A 132 7.27 2.06 -8.39
CA VAL A 132 6.92 3.49 -8.39
C VAL A 132 8.11 4.23 -7.81
N ILE A 133 8.84 4.96 -8.63
CA ILE A 133 10.19 5.43 -8.27
C ILE A 133 10.32 6.94 -8.47
N GLY A 134 10.87 7.61 -7.44
CA GLY A 134 11.18 9.04 -7.49
C GLY A 134 10.01 9.92 -7.09
N GLY A 135 10.14 11.22 -7.35
CA GLY A 135 9.17 12.25 -6.97
C GLY A 135 7.93 12.27 -7.87
N VAL A 136 7.25 11.13 -7.99
CA VAL A 136 6.05 10.99 -8.82
C VAL A 136 4.79 11.11 -7.99
N ASN A 137 3.74 11.73 -8.56
CA ASN A 137 2.41 11.81 -7.98
C ASN A 137 1.48 10.81 -8.67
N ILE A 138 0.89 9.91 -7.90
CA ILE A 138 -0.12 8.98 -8.39
C ILE A 138 -1.49 9.54 -8.02
N GLY A 139 -2.23 10.01 -9.03
CA GLY A 139 -3.52 10.67 -8.85
C GLY A 139 -4.60 9.73 -8.31
N THR A 140 -5.55 10.29 -7.56
CA THR A 140 -6.68 9.55 -6.96
C THR A 140 -7.38 8.65 -7.98
N GLY A 141 -7.69 7.42 -7.58
CA GLY A 141 -8.34 6.43 -8.45
C GLY A 141 -7.43 5.79 -9.51
N ALA A 142 -6.14 6.14 -9.54
CA ALA A 142 -5.23 5.58 -10.52
C ALA A 142 -4.89 4.11 -10.23
N ARG A 143 -4.56 3.38 -11.29
CA ARG A 143 -4.18 1.97 -11.24
C ARG A 143 -2.82 1.76 -11.92
N VAL A 144 -1.92 1.11 -11.22
CA VAL A 144 -0.62 0.71 -11.77
C VAL A 144 -0.68 -0.79 -12.07
N GLY A 145 -0.51 -1.15 -13.33
CA GLY A 145 -0.55 -2.55 -13.77
C GLY A 145 0.63 -3.35 -13.25
N ALA A 146 0.47 -4.69 -13.27
CA ALA A 146 1.53 -5.59 -12.83
C ALA A 146 2.84 -5.37 -13.62
N ASN A 147 3.98 -5.43 -12.92
CA ASN A 147 5.32 -5.21 -13.48
C ASN A 147 5.54 -3.86 -14.18
N ALA A 148 4.64 -2.90 -14.03
CA ALA A 148 4.85 -1.56 -14.57
C ALA A 148 5.93 -0.80 -13.80
N VAL A 149 6.71 0.04 -14.50
CA VAL A 149 7.72 0.92 -13.89
C VAL A 149 7.31 2.38 -14.10
N VAL A 150 6.78 2.98 -13.03
CA VAL A 150 6.29 4.36 -13.03
C VAL A 150 7.42 5.30 -12.67
N LEU A 151 7.75 6.19 -13.59
CA LEU A 151 8.82 7.19 -13.49
C LEU A 151 8.30 8.63 -13.70
N HIS A 152 7.00 8.79 -13.98
CA HIS A 152 6.32 10.06 -14.22
C HIS A 152 4.97 10.07 -13.49
N ASP A 153 4.43 11.26 -13.31
CA ASP A 153 3.11 11.44 -12.69
C ASP A 153 2.02 10.66 -13.44
N VAL A 154 1.07 10.13 -12.68
CA VAL A 154 -0.11 9.42 -13.19
C VAL A 154 -1.34 10.25 -12.90
N ALA A 155 -2.10 10.58 -13.94
CA ALA A 155 -3.31 11.38 -13.79
C ALA A 155 -4.40 10.63 -13.00
N PRO A 156 -5.30 11.36 -12.30
CA PRO A 156 -6.41 10.74 -11.58
C PRO A 156 -7.26 9.81 -12.49
N GLY A 157 -7.56 8.62 -11.99
CA GLY A 157 -8.37 7.63 -12.69
C GLY A 157 -7.67 6.90 -13.84
N ASP A 158 -6.43 7.22 -14.17
CA ASP A 158 -5.71 6.54 -15.24
C ASP A 158 -5.22 5.16 -14.81
N THR A 159 -5.16 4.26 -15.78
CA THR A 159 -4.46 2.98 -15.65
C THR A 159 -3.17 3.04 -16.45
N VAL A 160 -2.03 2.79 -15.80
CA VAL A 160 -0.71 2.79 -16.45
C VAL A 160 -0.09 1.40 -16.44
N VAL A 161 0.58 1.04 -17.54
CA VAL A 161 1.22 -0.27 -17.72
C VAL A 161 2.55 -0.14 -18.48
N GLY A 162 3.40 -1.15 -18.37
CA GLY A 162 4.64 -1.27 -19.15
C GLY A 162 5.87 -0.64 -18.49
N ILE A 163 7.00 -0.67 -19.22
CA ILE A 163 8.32 -0.20 -18.79
C ILE A 163 8.91 0.68 -19.90
N PRO A 164 9.01 2.02 -19.74
CA PRO A 164 8.36 2.80 -18.69
C PRO A 164 6.83 2.76 -18.77
N ALA A 165 6.15 2.96 -17.64
CA ALA A 165 4.69 2.91 -17.59
C ALA A 165 4.06 4.04 -18.41
N LYS A 166 3.02 3.68 -19.19
CA LYS A 166 2.25 4.61 -20.02
C LYS A 166 0.76 4.41 -19.79
N PRO A 167 -0.06 5.47 -19.87
CA PRO A 167 -1.51 5.35 -19.76
C PRO A 167 -2.09 4.41 -20.82
N LEU A 168 -3.04 3.57 -20.40
CA LEU A 168 -3.88 2.83 -21.33
C LEU A 168 -4.94 3.77 -21.93
N PRO A 169 -5.30 3.59 -23.20
CA PRO A 169 -6.42 4.29 -23.79
C PRO A 169 -7.69 4.03 -22.95
N ARG A 170 -8.44 5.08 -22.62
CA ARG A 170 -9.75 4.92 -21.98
C ARG A 170 -10.65 4.18 -22.97
N ARG A 171 -11.26 3.07 -22.53
CA ARG A 171 -12.30 2.43 -23.33
C ARG A 171 -13.50 3.40 -23.39
N ALA A 172 -13.90 3.73 -24.62
CA ALA A 172 -15.10 4.52 -24.88
C ALA A 172 -16.34 3.77 -24.35
#